data_bd373714a1cd6c4575147d3ee979661d
#
_entry.id   bd373714a1cd6c4575147d3ee979661d
#
_cell.length_a   1.000
_cell.length_b   1.000
_cell.length_c   1.000
_cell.angle_alpha   90.00
_cell.angle_beta   90.00
_cell.angle_gamma   90.00
#
_symmetry.space_group_name_H-M   'P 1'
#
loop_
_entity.id
_entity.type
_entity.pdbx_description
1 polymer ?
#
loop_
_entity_poly.entity_id
_entity_poly.type
_entity_poly.pdbx_seq_one_letter_code
_entity_poly.pdbx_strand_id
1 'polypeptide(L)'
;MNHFKKAAVKIYSDAKKEKRLTEGRTLDELKRIALRHEGVIQTQVGSVAADSEPMSRSAPHTRNSVDHPFGEPEEKLAQQAVQYLSREKIVSLDTMVGDGRDGVTARFIMPEQYAQIAYGLKLLMDYPAARVVEEPTYTVIFFTDEAFEPNKKRKLLDKDVTVRLWMGEKRGEQVKICRNTVYLGEGKKAVFMFEDWRVKAIDKTGIFLHAGARRDWLWIHDLETDRPELTEVVTAISGLTATGKTTTLCRRLARLPRESSEMIGDDGGIFGSDGSYAAFEIGGLYVKTEGLDESQPEILRAAESRDAFLENVAITKYPYMPDFNDIRKTGNGRAVVTREKLEIASPGLRADRLNCIVMLTRNPLANVISKLTPEQATMQFIYGESIESSGGNPEEAGRFKREFFLDPFMAGDRLEHAMIFYEILRKSRIKCYLANTGTIGQDEQKVTLRQSLATYNDLLRYQLRFSYEPDYLGLHYPIKCDRANLDLMIAHRLFPDRELLKKKLTDFFRGREQFLEAFEGKYGKIPEAIRESVPYRYRDINDSERIMAE
;
A
#
# COMPACT_ATOMS: atom_id res chain seq x y z
N MET A 1 12.70 5.38 -29.08
CA MET A 1 11.41 4.90 -28.53
C MET A 1 11.51 3.38 -28.41
N ASN A 2 11.33 2.85 -27.22
CA ASN A 2 11.43 1.40 -26.98
C ASN A 2 10.22 0.62 -27.51
N HIS A 3 10.34 -0.72 -27.53
CA HIS A 3 9.31 -1.62 -28.05
C HIS A 3 7.96 -1.51 -27.30
N PHE A 4 7.99 -1.29 -25.98
CA PHE A 4 6.79 -1.13 -25.16
C PHE A 4 6.00 0.14 -25.53
N LYS A 5 6.68 1.29 -25.62
CA LYS A 5 6.05 2.55 -26.02
C LYS A 5 5.55 2.50 -27.45
N LYS A 6 6.29 1.87 -28.37
CA LYS A 6 5.85 1.66 -29.75
C LYS A 6 4.58 0.81 -29.79
N ALA A 7 4.52 -0.28 -29.01
CA ALA A 7 3.34 -1.13 -28.92
C ALA A 7 2.13 -0.36 -28.38
N ALA A 8 2.29 0.39 -27.28
CA ALA A 8 1.23 1.20 -26.69
C ALA A 8 0.62 2.20 -27.68
N VAL A 9 1.48 2.98 -28.35
CA VAL A 9 1.05 3.95 -29.36
C VAL A 9 0.33 3.27 -30.53
N LYS A 10 0.89 2.17 -31.04
CA LYS A 10 0.32 1.43 -32.16
C LYS A 10 -1.06 0.86 -31.82
N ILE A 11 -1.21 0.16 -30.69
CA ILE A 11 -2.48 -0.42 -30.26
C ILE A 11 -3.57 0.66 -30.19
N TYR A 12 -3.28 1.78 -29.53
CA TYR A 12 -4.24 2.87 -29.36
C TYR A 12 -4.61 3.53 -30.70
N SER A 13 -3.61 3.87 -31.53
CA SER A 13 -3.83 4.56 -32.79
C SER A 13 -4.57 3.70 -33.81
N ASP A 14 -4.21 2.41 -33.92
CA ASP A 14 -4.88 1.48 -34.85
C ASP A 14 -6.34 1.24 -34.41
N ALA A 15 -6.58 1.01 -33.11
CA ALA A 15 -7.93 0.84 -32.59
C ALA A 15 -8.82 2.07 -32.84
N LYS A 16 -8.26 3.27 -32.70
CA LYS A 16 -8.96 4.54 -32.97
C LYS A 16 -9.28 4.70 -34.48
N LYS A 17 -8.27 4.47 -35.32
CA LYS A 17 -8.41 4.54 -36.78
C LYS A 17 -9.45 3.55 -37.31
N GLU A 18 -9.47 2.35 -36.79
CA GLU A 18 -10.36 1.25 -37.20
C GLU A 18 -11.73 1.28 -36.48
N LYS A 19 -12.01 2.32 -35.70
CA LYS A 19 -13.25 2.48 -34.93
C LYS A 19 -13.55 1.32 -33.97
N ARG A 20 -12.52 0.68 -33.43
CA ARG A 20 -12.63 -0.39 -32.45
C ARG A 20 -12.39 0.11 -31.00
N LEU A 21 -12.10 1.42 -30.84
CA LEU A 21 -11.78 2.03 -29.56
C LEU A 21 -13.04 2.60 -28.91
N THR A 22 -13.30 2.20 -27.67
CA THR A 22 -14.21 2.86 -26.74
C THR A 22 -13.38 3.63 -25.71
N GLU A 23 -13.51 4.94 -25.69
CA GLU A 23 -12.94 5.78 -24.64
C GLU A 23 -13.89 5.72 -23.43
N GLY A 24 -13.45 5.14 -22.31
CA GLY A 24 -14.24 4.93 -21.09
C GLY A 24 -14.53 6.23 -20.36
N ARG A 25 -15.41 7.07 -20.93
CA ARG A 25 -15.68 8.44 -20.45
C ARG A 25 -16.54 8.47 -19.19
N THR A 26 -17.49 7.54 -19.06
CA THR A 26 -18.42 7.52 -17.93
C THR A 26 -18.44 6.16 -17.22
N LEU A 27 -18.76 6.18 -15.91
CA LEU A 27 -18.94 4.96 -15.13
C LEU A 27 -20.08 4.10 -15.67
N ASP A 28 -21.20 4.72 -16.07
CA ASP A 28 -22.36 4.01 -16.62
C ASP A 28 -22.04 3.29 -17.94
N GLU A 29 -21.25 3.92 -18.83
CA GLU A 29 -20.77 3.29 -20.05
C GLU A 29 -19.92 2.06 -19.74
N LEU A 30 -18.91 2.20 -18.88
CA LEU A 30 -18.02 1.10 -18.48
C LEU A 30 -18.77 -0.02 -17.79
N LYS A 31 -19.70 0.32 -16.88
CA LYS A 31 -20.54 -0.65 -16.19
C LYS A 31 -21.41 -1.44 -17.19
N ARG A 32 -22.06 -0.76 -18.11
CA ARG A 32 -22.88 -1.38 -19.14
C ARG A 32 -22.08 -2.32 -20.05
N ILE A 33 -20.84 -1.94 -20.40
CA ILE A 33 -19.96 -2.80 -21.18
C ILE A 33 -19.55 -4.01 -20.36
N ALA A 34 -19.07 -3.81 -19.14
CA ALA A 34 -18.60 -4.87 -18.25
C ALA A 34 -19.67 -5.95 -18.01
N LEU A 35 -20.91 -5.54 -17.74
CA LEU A 35 -22.04 -6.45 -17.47
C LEU A 35 -22.49 -7.30 -18.67
N ARG A 36 -21.96 -7.06 -19.88
CA ARG A 36 -22.23 -7.91 -21.07
C ARG A 36 -21.34 -9.15 -21.09
N HIS A 37 -20.28 -9.17 -20.29
CA HIS A 37 -19.26 -10.22 -20.35
C HIS A 37 -19.50 -11.26 -19.25
N GLU A 38 -19.23 -12.52 -19.60
CA GLU A 38 -19.36 -13.65 -18.70
C GLU A 38 -18.43 -13.46 -17.47
N GLY A 39 -18.93 -13.82 -16.30
CA GLY A 39 -18.19 -13.70 -15.04
C GLY A 39 -18.27 -12.32 -14.38
N VAL A 40 -18.91 -11.34 -15.01
CA VAL A 40 -19.23 -10.05 -14.39
C VAL A 40 -20.69 -10.03 -13.94
N ILE A 41 -20.91 -9.79 -12.66
CA ILE A 41 -22.22 -9.89 -12.01
C ILE A 41 -22.63 -8.51 -11.47
N GLN A 42 -23.90 -8.16 -11.61
CA GLN A 42 -24.47 -7.06 -10.85
C GLN A 42 -25.15 -7.61 -9.60
N THR A 43 -24.79 -7.09 -8.43
CA THR A 43 -25.45 -7.45 -7.18
C THR A 43 -26.85 -6.84 -7.08
N GLN A 44 -27.64 -7.29 -6.12
CA GLN A 44 -28.99 -6.77 -5.89
C GLN A 44 -28.99 -5.27 -5.56
N VAL A 45 -27.96 -4.79 -4.85
CA VAL A 45 -27.82 -3.36 -4.52
C VAL A 45 -27.27 -2.54 -5.70
N GLY A 46 -26.81 -3.20 -6.77
CA GLY A 46 -26.35 -2.55 -7.97
C GLY A 46 -24.84 -2.44 -8.12
N SER A 47 -24.02 -2.91 -7.18
CA SER A 47 -22.56 -2.97 -7.34
C SER A 47 -22.15 -3.98 -8.42
N VAL A 48 -20.94 -3.82 -8.95
CA VAL A 48 -20.36 -4.75 -9.95
C VAL A 48 -19.40 -5.69 -9.25
N ALA A 49 -19.51 -6.98 -9.51
CA ALA A 49 -18.61 -8.01 -8.99
C ALA A 49 -17.98 -8.82 -10.14
N ALA A 50 -16.69 -9.13 -9.99
CA ALA A 50 -15.94 -9.94 -10.96
C ALA A 50 -14.83 -10.72 -10.25
N ASP A 51 -14.37 -11.81 -10.89
CA ASP A 51 -13.28 -12.65 -10.40
C ASP A 51 -12.01 -12.45 -11.20
N SER A 52 -10.87 -12.45 -10.50
CA SER A 52 -9.54 -12.39 -11.10
C SER A 52 -8.59 -13.50 -10.62
N GLU A 53 -9.02 -14.35 -9.68
CA GLU A 53 -8.23 -15.49 -9.23
C GLU A 53 -8.24 -16.66 -10.26
N PRO A 54 -7.10 -17.39 -10.41
CA PRO A 54 -5.81 -17.25 -9.71
C PRO A 54 -4.90 -16.16 -10.27
N MET A 55 -5.30 -15.43 -11.27
CA MET A 55 -4.51 -14.45 -12.02
C MET A 55 -4.14 -13.18 -11.23
N SER A 56 -4.63 -13.03 -10.02
CA SER A 56 -4.29 -11.92 -9.12
C SER A 56 -2.93 -12.07 -8.42
N ARG A 57 -2.30 -13.25 -8.52
CA ARG A 57 -1.01 -13.56 -7.89
C ARG A 57 0.16 -13.28 -8.84
N SER A 58 0.28 -12.06 -9.30
CA SER A 58 1.25 -11.66 -10.33
C SER A 58 2.63 -11.28 -9.81
N ALA A 59 2.80 -11.07 -8.50
CA ALA A 59 4.07 -10.60 -7.93
C ALA A 59 5.28 -11.48 -8.32
N PRO A 60 5.23 -12.82 -8.25
CA PRO A 60 6.36 -13.67 -8.65
C PRO A 60 6.71 -13.56 -10.15
N HIS A 61 5.77 -13.10 -10.98
CA HIS A 61 5.89 -13.01 -12.43
C HIS A 61 6.15 -11.58 -12.92
N THR A 62 6.29 -10.62 -12.00
CA THR A 62 6.51 -9.21 -12.28
C THR A 62 7.99 -8.90 -12.34
N ARG A 63 8.42 -8.20 -13.42
CA ARG A 63 9.79 -7.67 -13.58
C ARG A 63 9.74 -6.27 -14.15
N ASN A 64 10.68 -5.42 -13.72
CA ASN A 64 10.89 -4.10 -14.29
C ASN A 64 12.26 -4.01 -14.99
N SER A 65 12.41 -3.09 -15.93
CA SER A 65 13.61 -2.96 -16.76
C SER A 65 14.82 -2.35 -16.05
N VAL A 66 14.66 -1.87 -14.82
CA VAL A 66 15.77 -1.33 -14.02
C VAL A 66 16.46 -2.44 -13.26
N ASP A 67 15.67 -3.28 -12.57
CA ASP A 67 16.19 -4.38 -11.77
C ASP A 67 16.58 -5.61 -12.63
N HIS A 68 15.99 -5.71 -13.84
CA HIS A 68 16.21 -6.82 -14.76
C HIS A 68 16.36 -6.29 -16.20
N PRO A 69 17.52 -6.44 -16.86
CA PRO A 69 17.67 -6.08 -18.26
C PRO A 69 16.65 -6.79 -19.16
N PHE A 70 15.96 -6.01 -20.00
CA PHE A 70 14.99 -6.53 -20.95
C PHE A 70 15.67 -6.89 -22.27
N GLY A 71 15.21 -7.96 -22.91
CA GLY A 71 15.74 -8.49 -24.15
C GLY A 71 14.65 -9.03 -25.07
N GLU A 72 14.99 -10.03 -25.88
CA GLU A 72 14.11 -10.64 -26.87
C GLU A 72 12.75 -11.14 -26.29
N PRO A 73 12.68 -11.76 -25.09
CA PRO A 73 11.40 -12.17 -24.52
C PRO A 73 10.42 -11.01 -24.28
N GLU A 74 10.93 -9.87 -23.83
CA GLU A 74 10.12 -8.67 -23.56
C GLU A 74 9.72 -7.98 -24.87
N GLU A 75 10.57 -7.96 -25.90
CA GLU A 75 10.23 -7.50 -27.23
C GLU A 75 9.12 -8.35 -27.85
N LYS A 76 9.22 -9.67 -27.73
CA LYS A 76 8.18 -10.62 -28.16
C LYS A 76 6.86 -10.39 -27.42
N LEU A 77 6.90 -10.13 -26.11
CA LEU A 77 5.72 -9.79 -25.33
C LEU A 77 5.03 -8.53 -25.86
N ALA A 78 5.79 -7.48 -26.21
CA ALA A 78 5.25 -6.25 -26.79
C ALA A 78 4.62 -6.51 -28.17
N GLN A 79 5.23 -7.34 -29.01
CA GLN A 79 4.69 -7.76 -30.29
C GLN A 79 3.40 -8.58 -30.15
N GLN A 80 3.36 -9.50 -29.19
CA GLN A 80 2.16 -10.27 -28.86
C GLN A 80 1.00 -9.35 -28.44
N ALA A 81 1.24 -8.36 -27.56
CA ALA A 81 0.23 -7.40 -27.19
C ALA A 81 -0.37 -6.69 -28.41
N VAL A 82 0.45 -6.24 -29.36
CA VAL A 82 -0.02 -5.65 -30.62
C VAL A 82 -0.85 -6.66 -31.42
N GLN A 83 -0.36 -7.87 -31.61
CA GLN A 83 -0.99 -8.91 -32.41
C GLN A 83 -2.38 -9.27 -31.88
N TYR A 84 -2.53 -9.51 -30.58
CA TYR A 84 -3.80 -9.91 -29.97
C TYR A 84 -4.79 -8.76 -29.95
N LEU A 85 -4.35 -7.57 -29.49
CA LEU A 85 -5.23 -6.42 -29.39
C LEU A 85 -5.63 -5.80 -30.74
N SER A 86 -4.91 -6.11 -31.84
CA SER A 86 -5.30 -5.68 -33.19
C SER A 86 -6.63 -6.30 -33.66
N ARG A 87 -7.07 -7.39 -33.06
CA ARG A 87 -8.29 -8.11 -33.43
C ARG A 87 -9.47 -7.83 -32.50
N GLU A 88 -9.22 -7.13 -31.38
CA GLU A 88 -10.18 -6.92 -30.30
C GLU A 88 -10.84 -5.54 -30.38
N LYS A 89 -12.04 -5.44 -29.84
CA LYS A 89 -12.59 -4.15 -29.43
C LYS A 89 -11.87 -3.71 -28.17
N ILE A 90 -11.43 -2.48 -28.15
CA ILE A 90 -10.56 -1.93 -27.09
C ILE A 90 -11.34 -0.94 -26.24
N VAL A 91 -11.19 -1.07 -24.93
CA VAL A 91 -11.53 -0.01 -23.97
C VAL A 91 -10.24 0.69 -23.57
N SER A 92 -10.22 2.01 -23.65
CA SER A 92 -9.17 2.86 -23.10
C SER A 92 -9.75 3.76 -22.03
N LEU A 93 -9.10 3.78 -20.88
CA LEU A 93 -9.42 4.69 -19.77
C LEU A 93 -8.24 5.61 -19.54
N ASP A 94 -8.47 6.91 -19.64
CA ASP A 94 -7.50 7.94 -19.23
C ASP A 94 -7.89 8.49 -17.85
N THR A 95 -6.94 8.55 -16.93
CA THR A 95 -7.12 9.09 -15.58
C THR A 95 -6.05 10.11 -15.25
N MET A 96 -6.34 11.03 -14.34
CA MET A 96 -5.32 11.78 -13.63
C MET A 96 -4.73 10.92 -12.52
N VAL A 97 -3.47 11.13 -12.19
CA VAL A 97 -2.84 10.55 -10.99
C VAL A 97 -2.89 11.60 -9.88
N GLY A 98 -3.40 11.21 -8.72
CA GLY A 98 -3.63 12.14 -7.62
C GLY A 98 -4.67 13.19 -7.97
N ASP A 99 -4.47 14.42 -7.50
CA ASP A 99 -5.37 15.56 -7.73
C ASP A 99 -5.09 16.32 -9.05
N GLY A 100 -4.24 15.77 -9.89
CA GLY A 100 -3.90 16.32 -11.20
C GLY A 100 -2.98 17.53 -11.22
N ARG A 101 -2.60 18.09 -10.07
CA ARG A 101 -1.73 19.28 -9.99
C ARG A 101 -0.35 19.07 -10.60
N ASP A 102 0.17 17.84 -10.55
CA ASP A 102 1.48 17.49 -11.13
C ASP A 102 1.40 17.20 -12.63
N GLY A 103 0.20 17.30 -13.23
CA GLY A 103 -0.03 17.04 -14.65
C GLY A 103 0.24 15.60 -15.07
N VAL A 104 0.26 14.65 -14.11
CA VAL A 104 0.52 13.23 -14.36
C VAL A 104 -0.78 12.53 -14.76
N THR A 105 -0.71 11.76 -15.84
CA THR A 105 -1.84 11.03 -16.40
C THR A 105 -1.50 9.58 -16.64
N ALA A 106 -2.47 8.69 -16.53
CA ALA A 106 -2.32 7.28 -16.85
C ALA A 106 -3.37 6.84 -17.86
N ARG A 107 -2.93 6.09 -18.88
CA ARG A 107 -3.79 5.42 -19.84
C ARG A 107 -3.79 3.93 -19.61
N PHE A 108 -4.97 3.35 -19.42
CA PHE A 108 -5.18 1.92 -19.31
C PHE A 108 -5.85 1.41 -20.59
N ILE A 109 -5.23 0.43 -21.26
CA ILE A 109 -5.68 -0.14 -22.52
C ILE A 109 -5.98 -1.63 -22.28
N MET A 110 -7.16 -2.07 -22.67
CA MET A 110 -7.59 -3.45 -22.50
C MET A 110 -8.62 -3.87 -23.52
N PRO A 111 -8.80 -5.17 -23.79
CA PRO A 111 -9.92 -5.64 -24.60
C PRO A 111 -11.25 -5.38 -23.89
N GLU A 112 -12.34 -5.18 -24.64
CA GLU A 112 -13.68 -4.84 -24.12
C GLU A 112 -14.16 -5.84 -23.06
N GLN A 113 -13.79 -7.11 -23.20
CA GLN A 113 -14.12 -8.16 -22.21
C GLN A 113 -13.55 -7.92 -20.80
N TYR A 114 -12.64 -6.95 -20.64
CA TYR A 114 -12.05 -6.56 -19.34
C TYR A 114 -12.50 -5.16 -18.90
N ALA A 115 -13.59 -4.68 -19.41
CA ALA A 115 -14.14 -3.36 -19.04
C ALA A 115 -14.40 -3.19 -17.53
N GLN A 116 -14.57 -4.29 -16.77
CA GLN A 116 -14.67 -4.25 -15.30
C GLN A 116 -13.39 -3.69 -14.65
N ILE A 117 -12.21 -3.92 -15.25
CA ILE A 117 -10.95 -3.33 -14.75
C ILE A 117 -11.00 -1.82 -14.95
N ALA A 118 -11.40 -1.35 -16.15
CA ALA A 118 -11.54 0.08 -16.42
C ALA A 118 -12.60 0.73 -15.51
N TYR A 119 -13.72 0.04 -15.25
CA TYR A 119 -14.75 0.50 -14.32
C TYR A 119 -14.20 0.68 -12.90
N GLY A 120 -13.53 -0.34 -12.36
CA GLY A 120 -12.95 -0.27 -11.02
C GLY A 120 -11.80 0.76 -10.91
N LEU A 121 -10.93 0.88 -11.93
CA LEU A 121 -9.88 1.90 -11.97
C LEU A 121 -10.46 3.31 -12.05
N LYS A 122 -11.56 3.50 -12.78
CA LYS A 122 -12.26 4.79 -12.86
C LYS A 122 -12.83 5.18 -11.49
N LEU A 123 -13.45 4.25 -10.77
CA LEU A 123 -13.92 4.48 -9.40
C LEU A 123 -12.75 4.85 -8.44
N LEU A 124 -11.58 4.27 -8.65
CA LEU A 124 -10.43 4.43 -7.76
C LEU A 124 -9.62 5.69 -8.03
N MET A 125 -9.40 6.02 -9.32
CA MET A 125 -8.39 7.00 -9.76
C MET A 125 -8.95 8.14 -10.60
N ASP A 126 -10.26 8.15 -10.91
CA ASP A 126 -10.79 9.16 -11.80
C ASP A 126 -10.91 10.52 -11.12
N TYR A 127 -10.52 11.53 -11.85
CA TYR A 127 -10.77 12.92 -11.50
C TYR A 127 -11.92 13.45 -12.36
N PRO A 128 -12.92 14.15 -11.80
CA PRO A 128 -14.12 14.58 -12.51
C PRO A 128 -13.90 15.38 -13.80
N ALA A 129 -12.74 15.96 -13.95
CA ALA A 129 -12.34 16.75 -15.11
C ALA A 129 -11.43 16.01 -16.10
N ALA A 130 -11.39 14.67 -16.05
CA ALA A 130 -10.55 13.87 -16.94
C ALA A 130 -10.80 14.21 -18.43
N ARG A 131 -9.83 14.84 -19.06
CA ARG A 131 -9.82 15.12 -20.50
C ARG A 131 -9.19 13.94 -21.23
N VAL A 132 -9.56 13.76 -22.51
CA VAL A 132 -8.78 12.87 -23.37
C VAL A 132 -7.35 13.40 -23.42
N VAL A 133 -6.42 12.55 -23.08
CA VAL A 133 -4.99 12.89 -23.00
C VAL A 133 -4.34 12.49 -24.32
N GLU A 134 -3.70 13.40 -25.01
CA GLU A 134 -3.01 13.07 -26.26
C GLU A 134 -1.83 12.14 -25.99
N GLU A 135 -0.96 12.54 -25.07
CA GLU A 135 0.21 11.76 -24.64
C GLU A 135 0.15 11.49 -23.14
N PRO A 136 -0.20 10.26 -22.71
CA PRO A 136 -0.22 9.92 -21.29
C PRO A 136 1.19 9.83 -20.71
N THR A 137 1.34 10.21 -19.43
CA THR A 137 2.58 10.02 -18.69
C THR A 137 2.88 8.53 -18.52
N TYR A 138 1.86 7.72 -18.23
CA TYR A 138 1.97 6.28 -18.05
C TYR A 138 1.00 5.54 -18.96
N THR A 139 1.41 4.35 -19.42
CA THR A 139 0.50 3.46 -20.15
C THR A 139 0.52 2.06 -19.54
N VAL A 140 -0.64 1.49 -19.30
CA VAL A 140 -0.82 0.11 -18.83
C VAL A 140 -1.66 -0.65 -19.82
N ILE A 141 -1.14 -1.78 -20.31
CA ILE A 141 -1.78 -2.63 -21.29
C ILE A 141 -2.13 -3.97 -20.66
N PHE A 142 -3.40 -4.36 -20.73
CA PHE A 142 -3.85 -5.69 -20.36
C PHE A 142 -4.21 -6.45 -21.65
N PHE A 143 -3.76 -7.70 -21.73
CA PHE A 143 -4.18 -8.59 -22.80
C PHE A 143 -4.10 -10.05 -22.36
N THR A 144 -4.79 -10.91 -23.11
CA THR A 144 -4.68 -12.37 -22.97
C THR A 144 -4.27 -12.98 -24.28
N ASP A 145 -3.56 -14.08 -24.20
CA ASP A 145 -3.19 -14.89 -25.34
C ASP A 145 -4.17 -16.07 -25.56
N GLU A 146 -3.89 -16.90 -26.54
CA GLU A 146 -4.73 -18.06 -26.88
C GLU A 146 -4.91 -19.08 -25.73
N ALA A 147 -4.06 -19.02 -24.70
CA ALA A 147 -4.23 -19.84 -23.51
C ALA A 147 -5.38 -19.36 -22.62
N PHE A 148 -5.86 -18.15 -22.85
CA PHE A 148 -7.00 -17.54 -22.18
C PHE A 148 -8.14 -17.29 -23.17
N GLU A 149 -8.74 -18.35 -23.62
CA GLU A 149 -10.05 -18.23 -24.25
C GLU A 149 -11.15 -18.53 -23.23
N PRO A 150 -12.09 -17.59 -22.96
CA PRO A 150 -13.18 -17.80 -22.00
C PRO A 150 -14.01 -19.05 -22.30
N ASN A 151 -14.09 -19.44 -23.58
CA ASN A 151 -14.87 -20.58 -24.09
C ASN A 151 -14.09 -21.92 -24.03
N LYS A 152 -12.78 -21.90 -23.86
CA LYS A 152 -12.02 -23.12 -23.62
C LYS A 152 -11.92 -23.30 -22.11
N LYS A 153 -12.55 -24.32 -21.57
CA LYS A 153 -12.57 -24.71 -20.14
C LYS A 153 -11.17 -24.92 -19.49
N ARG A 154 -10.15 -24.23 -20.01
CA ARG A 154 -8.79 -24.23 -19.46
C ARG A 154 -8.73 -23.26 -18.29
N LYS A 155 -8.58 -23.79 -17.10
CA LYS A 155 -8.30 -22.99 -15.92
C LYS A 155 -6.91 -22.37 -16.07
N LEU A 156 -6.82 -21.03 -16.15
CA LEU A 156 -5.55 -20.33 -16.05
C LEU A 156 -4.93 -20.60 -14.68
N LEU A 157 -3.63 -20.78 -14.69
CA LEU A 157 -2.82 -20.88 -13.50
C LEU A 157 -2.01 -19.58 -13.33
N ASP A 158 -1.56 -19.30 -12.12
CA ASP A 158 -0.71 -18.14 -11.84
C ASP A 158 0.57 -18.12 -12.69
N LYS A 159 1.16 -19.28 -13.00
CA LYS A 159 2.32 -19.43 -13.90
C LYS A 159 2.10 -18.93 -15.33
N ASP A 160 0.85 -18.78 -15.76
CA ASP A 160 0.50 -18.27 -17.09
C ASP A 160 0.57 -16.73 -17.14
N VAL A 161 0.64 -16.08 -15.98
CA VAL A 161 0.71 -14.62 -15.83
C VAL A 161 2.11 -14.11 -16.17
N THR A 162 2.18 -13.02 -16.90
CA THR A 162 3.43 -12.29 -17.17
C THR A 162 3.21 -10.79 -17.05
N VAL A 163 3.98 -10.13 -16.20
CA VAL A 163 3.91 -8.67 -15.98
C VAL A 163 5.28 -8.06 -16.18
N ARG A 164 5.38 -7.09 -17.09
CA ARG A 164 6.63 -6.39 -17.40
C ARG A 164 6.42 -4.89 -17.39
N LEU A 165 7.34 -4.17 -16.73
CA LEU A 165 7.33 -2.71 -16.63
C LEU A 165 8.59 -2.14 -17.28
N TRP A 166 8.41 -1.37 -18.34
CA TRP A 166 9.47 -0.54 -18.87
C TRP A 166 9.52 0.78 -18.09
N MET A 167 10.66 1.04 -17.46
CA MET A 167 10.91 2.20 -16.60
C MET A 167 11.74 3.23 -17.37
N GLY A 168 11.14 3.89 -18.38
CA GLY A 168 11.85 4.86 -19.22
C GLY A 168 12.51 5.99 -18.43
N GLU A 169 13.50 6.64 -19.02
CA GLU A 169 14.29 7.71 -18.41
C GLU A 169 13.59 9.08 -18.44
N LYS A 170 12.54 9.21 -19.25
CA LYS A 170 11.78 10.45 -19.44
C LYS A 170 10.30 10.24 -19.14
N ARG A 171 9.62 11.30 -18.74
CA ARG A 171 8.15 11.28 -18.62
C ARG A 171 7.51 10.82 -19.93
N GLY A 172 6.46 10.02 -19.86
CA GLY A 172 5.77 9.48 -21.03
C GLY A 172 6.38 8.22 -21.64
N GLU A 173 7.48 7.70 -21.09
CA GLU A 173 8.13 6.47 -21.57
C GLU A 173 7.79 5.23 -20.71
N GLN A 174 7.11 5.40 -19.58
CA GLN A 174 6.78 4.32 -18.67
C GLN A 174 5.59 3.52 -19.20
N VAL A 175 5.80 2.23 -19.44
CA VAL A 175 4.76 1.34 -19.99
C VAL A 175 4.78 0.00 -19.26
N LYS A 176 3.61 -0.45 -18.79
CA LYS A 176 3.40 -1.77 -18.24
C LYS A 176 2.58 -2.64 -19.18
N ILE A 177 3.00 -3.88 -19.35
CA ILE A 177 2.26 -4.91 -20.09
C ILE A 177 1.91 -6.04 -19.12
N CYS A 178 0.61 -6.31 -19.00
CA CYS A 178 0.02 -7.36 -18.20
C CYS A 178 -0.59 -8.41 -19.13
N ARG A 179 0.03 -9.59 -19.21
CA ARG A 179 -0.45 -10.72 -19.98
C ARG A 179 -1.11 -11.72 -19.05
N ASN A 180 -2.29 -12.21 -19.42
CA ASN A 180 -3.04 -13.25 -18.71
C ASN A 180 -3.38 -12.91 -17.25
N THR A 181 -3.61 -11.63 -16.95
CA THR A 181 -4.15 -11.19 -15.69
C THR A 181 -5.28 -10.18 -15.91
N VAL A 182 -6.34 -10.31 -15.15
CA VAL A 182 -7.50 -9.42 -15.13
C VAL A 182 -7.66 -8.74 -13.76
N TYR A 183 -6.60 -8.78 -12.95
CA TYR A 183 -6.57 -8.21 -11.62
C TYR A 183 -6.44 -6.68 -11.68
N LEU A 184 -7.43 -5.98 -11.13
CA LEU A 184 -7.44 -4.50 -11.07
C LEU A 184 -6.19 -3.95 -10.38
N GLY A 185 -5.74 -4.65 -9.31
CA GLY A 185 -4.55 -4.26 -8.56
C GLY A 185 -3.29 -4.08 -9.41
N GLU A 186 -3.20 -4.71 -10.59
CA GLU A 186 -2.04 -4.51 -11.48
C GLU A 186 -2.03 -3.11 -12.12
N GLY A 187 -3.19 -2.53 -12.41
CA GLY A 187 -3.30 -1.13 -12.85
C GLY A 187 -2.85 -0.15 -11.75
N LYS A 188 -3.35 -0.35 -10.54
CA LYS A 188 -2.97 0.44 -9.36
C LYS A 188 -1.46 0.36 -9.06
N LYS A 189 -0.91 -0.86 -8.98
CA LYS A 189 0.53 -1.08 -8.71
C LYS A 189 1.43 -0.45 -9.78
N ALA A 190 0.96 -0.38 -11.03
CA ALA A 190 1.70 0.28 -12.09
C ALA A 190 1.94 1.75 -11.76
N VAL A 191 0.88 2.46 -11.36
CA VAL A 191 0.96 3.88 -10.98
C VAL A 191 1.93 4.07 -9.81
N PHE A 192 1.88 3.23 -8.78
CA PHE A 192 2.77 3.33 -7.64
C PHE A 192 4.25 3.20 -8.04
N MET A 193 4.59 2.18 -8.84
CA MET A 193 5.97 1.97 -9.27
C MET A 193 6.45 3.06 -10.24
N PHE A 194 5.58 3.53 -11.14
CA PHE A 194 5.93 4.60 -12.08
C PHE A 194 6.09 5.95 -11.36
N GLU A 195 5.27 6.22 -10.36
CA GLU A 195 5.38 7.43 -9.54
C GLU A 195 6.66 7.41 -8.69
N ASP A 196 7.02 6.26 -8.08
CA ASP A 196 8.30 6.12 -7.39
C ASP A 196 9.47 6.45 -8.33
N TRP A 197 9.47 5.82 -9.51
CA TRP A 197 10.53 6.05 -10.49
C TRP A 197 10.60 7.51 -10.97
N ARG A 198 9.43 8.10 -11.24
CA ARG A 198 9.34 9.51 -11.66
C ARG A 198 9.93 10.45 -10.65
N VAL A 199 9.46 10.39 -9.40
CA VAL A 199 9.88 11.37 -8.38
C VAL A 199 11.28 11.14 -7.86
N LYS A 200 11.76 9.89 -7.85
CA LYS A 200 13.09 9.53 -7.40
C LYS A 200 14.16 9.73 -8.48
N ALA A 201 13.94 9.17 -9.68
CA ALA A 201 14.97 9.09 -10.71
C ALA A 201 14.87 10.21 -11.76
N ILE A 202 13.66 10.61 -12.16
CA ILE A 202 13.44 11.61 -13.21
C ILE A 202 13.39 13.02 -12.63
N ASP A 203 12.44 13.29 -11.74
CA ASP A 203 12.19 14.63 -11.21
C ASP A 203 13.07 14.98 -9.99
N LYS A 204 13.52 13.97 -9.24
CA LYS A 204 14.32 14.09 -8.00
C LYS A 204 13.64 14.97 -6.94
N THR A 205 12.34 14.81 -6.78
CA THR A 205 11.50 15.61 -5.89
C THR A 205 11.03 14.87 -4.63
N GLY A 206 11.32 13.58 -4.51
CA GLY A 206 10.92 12.77 -3.36
C GLY A 206 10.99 11.29 -3.67
N ILE A 207 10.23 10.52 -2.90
CA ILE A 207 10.08 9.06 -3.05
C ILE A 207 8.62 8.66 -2.91
N PHE A 208 8.27 7.48 -3.40
CA PHE A 208 7.02 6.82 -3.05
C PHE A 208 7.07 6.32 -1.61
N LEU A 209 5.97 6.50 -0.88
CA LEU A 209 5.76 5.91 0.42
C LEU A 209 4.51 5.03 0.39
N HIS A 210 4.66 3.75 0.73
CA HIS A 210 3.54 2.82 0.91
C HIS A 210 2.85 3.12 2.24
N ALA A 211 2.15 4.22 2.27
CA ALA A 211 1.47 4.76 3.43
C ALA A 211 0.18 5.45 3.03
N GLY A 212 -0.81 5.36 3.88
CA GLY A 212 -1.89 6.31 3.85
C GLY A 212 -1.61 7.51 4.75
N ALA A 213 -2.31 8.60 4.55
CA ALA A 213 -2.17 9.78 5.38
C ALA A 213 -3.53 10.29 5.88
N ARG A 214 -3.50 10.86 7.06
CA ARG A 214 -4.65 11.48 7.70
C ARG A 214 -4.30 12.84 8.29
N ARG A 215 -5.30 13.67 8.44
CA ARG A 215 -5.24 14.98 9.09
C ARG A 215 -6.21 14.97 10.25
N ASP A 216 -5.72 15.35 11.43
CA ASP A 216 -6.53 15.48 12.62
C ASP A 216 -6.39 16.88 13.19
N TRP A 217 -7.50 17.55 13.45
CA TRP A 217 -7.54 18.80 14.22
C TRP A 217 -7.92 18.44 15.65
N LEU A 218 -6.96 18.59 16.59
CA LEU A 218 -7.08 18.13 17.96
C LEU A 218 -6.74 19.25 18.94
N TRP A 219 -7.41 19.29 20.07
CA TRP A 219 -7.00 20.15 21.17
C TRP A 219 -5.72 19.58 21.81
N ILE A 220 -4.62 20.31 21.66
CA ILE A 220 -3.31 19.96 22.20
C ILE A 220 -2.93 21.03 23.20
N HIS A 221 -2.41 20.62 24.35
CA HIS A 221 -1.90 21.54 25.34
C HIS A 221 -0.58 22.12 24.87
N ASP A 222 -0.56 23.41 24.59
CA ASP A 222 0.65 24.13 24.26
C ASP A 222 1.47 24.39 25.52
N LEU A 223 2.73 23.95 25.52
CA LEU A 223 3.60 24.03 26.69
C LEU A 223 4.17 25.43 26.95
N GLU A 224 4.13 26.32 25.96
CA GLU A 224 4.64 27.69 26.08
C GLU A 224 3.56 28.61 26.66
N THR A 225 2.32 28.44 26.19
CA THR A 225 1.17 29.27 26.60
C THR A 225 0.39 28.68 27.78
N ASP A 226 0.65 27.43 28.14
CA ASP A 226 -0.09 26.63 29.13
C ASP A 226 -1.62 26.59 28.85
N ARG A 227 -1.98 26.61 27.57
CA ARG A 227 -3.39 26.60 27.12
C ARG A 227 -3.60 25.53 26.04
N PRO A 228 -4.83 24.96 25.98
CA PRO A 228 -5.16 24.07 24.87
C PRO A 228 -5.37 24.87 23.59
N GLU A 229 -4.69 24.46 22.50
CA GLU A 229 -4.85 25.00 21.15
C GLU A 229 -5.38 23.93 20.22
N LEU A 230 -6.27 24.32 19.29
CA LEU A 230 -6.75 23.44 18.23
C LEU A 230 -5.69 23.37 17.15
N THR A 231 -4.96 22.26 17.11
CA THR A 231 -3.76 22.09 16.29
C THR A 231 -3.99 21.04 15.22
N GLU A 232 -3.54 21.31 13.99
CA GLU A 232 -3.48 20.34 12.91
C GLU A 232 -2.31 19.38 13.11
N VAL A 233 -2.60 18.08 13.02
CA VAL A 233 -1.59 17.01 13.03
C VAL A 233 -1.78 16.13 11.81
N VAL A 234 -0.80 16.12 10.93
CA VAL A 234 -0.80 15.27 9.74
C VAL A 234 0.09 14.06 9.97
N THR A 235 -0.50 12.87 9.85
CA THR A 235 0.18 11.60 10.11
C THR A 235 0.16 10.72 8.87
N ALA A 236 1.33 10.23 8.46
CA ALA A 236 1.43 9.11 7.52
C ALA A 236 1.48 7.79 8.30
N ILE A 237 0.69 6.80 7.89
CA ILE A 237 0.64 5.45 8.47
C ILE A 237 1.13 4.48 7.42
N SER A 238 2.29 3.90 7.64
CA SER A 238 2.96 2.99 6.74
C SER A 238 3.02 1.58 7.33
N GLY A 239 2.90 0.56 6.50
CA GLY A 239 2.91 -0.83 6.96
C GLY A 239 2.68 -1.80 5.82
N LEU A 240 3.13 -3.04 6.00
CA LEU A 240 2.88 -4.11 5.05
C LEU A 240 1.39 -4.43 4.94
N THR A 241 1.03 -5.23 3.96
CA THR A 241 -0.38 -5.63 3.73
C THR A 241 -1.00 -6.24 5.00
N ALA A 242 -2.24 -5.86 5.30
CA ALA A 242 -3.04 -6.32 6.43
C ALA A 242 -2.49 -5.99 7.83
N THR A 243 -1.62 -4.99 7.96
CA THR A 243 -1.16 -4.47 9.26
C THR A 243 -2.17 -3.50 9.91
N GLY A 244 -3.29 -3.20 9.27
CA GLY A 244 -4.33 -2.31 9.82
C GLY A 244 -4.22 -0.84 9.39
N LYS A 245 -3.48 -0.51 8.31
CA LYS A 245 -3.38 0.86 7.75
C LYS A 245 -4.76 1.47 7.54
N THR A 246 -5.55 0.92 6.62
CA THR A 246 -6.89 1.42 6.26
C THR A 246 -7.81 1.53 7.48
N THR A 247 -7.80 0.52 8.34
CA THR A 247 -8.61 0.53 9.56
C THR A 247 -8.26 1.72 10.46
N THR A 248 -6.97 2.03 10.63
CA THR A 248 -6.53 3.16 11.45
C THR A 248 -6.82 4.51 10.78
N LEU A 249 -6.63 4.59 9.46
CA LEU A 249 -6.87 5.81 8.67
C LEU A 249 -8.35 6.21 8.67
N CYS A 250 -9.27 5.23 8.56
CA CYS A 250 -10.71 5.46 8.51
C CYS A 250 -11.37 5.59 9.89
N ARG A 251 -10.61 5.75 10.99
CA ARG A 251 -11.17 5.96 12.33
C ARG A 251 -11.09 7.41 12.78
N ARG A 252 -12.20 7.91 13.31
CA ARG A 252 -12.23 9.25 13.90
C ARG A 252 -11.56 9.23 15.27
N LEU A 253 -10.52 10.06 15.41
CA LEU A 253 -9.85 10.33 16.69
C LEU A 253 -10.40 11.57 17.38
N ALA A 254 -11.07 12.43 16.63
CA ALA A 254 -11.77 13.61 17.12
C ALA A 254 -12.89 13.21 18.09
N ARG A 255 -12.92 13.79 19.28
CA ARG A 255 -13.88 13.48 20.35
C ARG A 255 -14.44 14.72 21.04
N LEU A 256 -13.74 15.84 20.94
CA LEU A 256 -14.13 17.09 21.59
C LEU A 256 -14.75 18.06 20.57
N PRO A 257 -15.56 19.03 21.02
CA PRO A 257 -16.10 20.05 20.12
C PRO A 257 -15.00 20.74 19.30
N ARG A 258 -15.28 20.98 18.01
CA ARG A 258 -14.39 21.59 17.01
C ARG A 258 -13.23 20.69 16.56
N GLU A 259 -13.03 19.52 17.13
CA GLU A 259 -12.09 18.53 16.59
C GLU A 259 -12.64 17.89 15.32
N SER A 260 -11.74 17.53 14.39
CA SER A 260 -12.08 16.77 13.19
C SER A 260 -10.98 15.76 12.84
N SER A 261 -11.35 14.76 12.09
CA SER A 261 -10.44 13.75 11.53
C SER A 261 -10.77 13.57 10.07
N GLU A 262 -9.76 13.63 9.21
CA GLU A 262 -9.89 13.47 7.76
C GLU A 262 -8.85 12.49 7.23
N MET A 263 -9.25 11.59 6.34
CA MET A 263 -8.34 10.72 5.60
C MET A 263 -7.92 11.39 4.30
N ILE A 264 -6.64 11.66 4.12
CA ILE A 264 -6.06 12.26 2.91
C ILE A 264 -5.94 11.21 1.80
N GLY A 265 -5.43 10.02 2.12
CA GLY A 265 -5.30 8.88 1.20
C GLY A 265 -5.01 7.61 1.96
N ASP A 266 -5.16 6.42 1.29
CA ASP A 266 -5.07 5.14 1.99
C ASP A 266 -3.73 4.42 1.79
N ASP A 267 -3.34 4.10 0.55
CA ASP A 267 -2.36 3.04 0.33
C ASP A 267 -1.02 3.52 -0.23
N GLY A 268 -0.98 4.67 -0.86
CA GLY A 268 0.27 5.20 -1.38
C GLY A 268 0.24 6.66 -1.79
N GLY A 269 1.41 7.27 -1.73
CA GLY A 269 1.60 8.65 -2.14
C GLY A 269 3.07 9.02 -2.25
N ILE A 270 3.32 10.22 -2.72
CA ILE A 270 4.65 10.83 -2.76
C ILE A 270 4.97 11.46 -1.43
N PHE A 271 6.13 11.12 -0.92
CA PHE A 271 6.79 11.80 0.19
C PHE A 271 7.80 12.76 -0.40
N GLY A 272 7.45 14.04 -0.43
CA GLY A 272 8.25 15.09 -1.03
C GLY A 272 9.54 15.37 -0.25
N SER A 273 10.56 15.82 -0.95
CA SER A 273 11.86 16.20 -0.37
C SER A 273 11.77 17.36 0.64
N ASP A 274 10.65 18.08 0.64
CA ASP A 274 10.26 19.15 1.58
C ASP A 274 9.47 18.65 2.81
N GLY A 275 9.17 17.35 2.87
CA GLY A 275 8.35 16.74 3.92
C GLY A 275 6.85 16.76 3.64
N SER A 276 6.42 17.19 2.45
CA SER A 276 5.03 17.14 1.99
C SER A 276 4.57 15.73 1.69
N TYR A 277 3.25 15.54 1.55
CA TYR A 277 2.65 14.28 1.13
C TYR A 277 1.56 14.50 0.09
N ALA A 278 1.52 13.67 -0.95
CA ALA A 278 0.48 13.68 -1.98
C ALA A 278 0.02 12.27 -2.31
N ALA A 279 -1.25 11.94 -2.03
CA ALA A 279 -1.85 10.65 -2.34
C ALA A 279 -2.25 10.54 -3.82
N PHE A 280 -2.47 9.29 -4.29
CA PHE A 280 -2.77 9.02 -5.70
C PHE A 280 -4.23 8.76 -6.00
N GLU A 281 -4.98 8.18 -5.06
CA GLU A 281 -6.31 7.64 -5.27
C GLU A 281 -7.38 8.66 -4.91
N ILE A 282 -7.77 9.49 -5.89
CA ILE A 282 -8.74 10.56 -5.66
C ILE A 282 -10.18 10.05 -5.61
N GLY A 283 -10.52 9.00 -6.38
CA GLY A 283 -11.89 8.52 -6.52
C GLY A 283 -12.34 7.62 -5.38
N GLY A 284 -11.45 6.79 -4.84
CA GLY A 284 -11.85 5.74 -3.89
C GLY A 284 -10.71 5.14 -3.10
N LEU A 285 -11.00 4.02 -2.45
CA LEU A 285 -10.05 3.14 -1.77
C LEU A 285 -10.18 1.73 -2.31
N TYR A 286 -9.09 1.00 -2.36
CA TYR A 286 -9.06 -0.42 -2.73
C TYR A 286 -8.80 -1.28 -1.51
N VAL A 287 -9.88 -1.56 -0.78
CA VAL A 287 -9.83 -2.19 0.54
C VAL A 287 -9.88 -3.71 0.46
N LYS A 288 -9.24 -4.39 1.42
CA LYS A 288 -9.37 -5.82 1.65
C LYS A 288 -10.74 -6.13 2.27
N THR A 289 -11.43 -7.15 1.77
CA THR A 289 -12.76 -7.52 2.26
C THR A 289 -12.76 -8.66 3.28
N GLU A 290 -11.68 -9.46 3.36
CA GLU A 290 -11.55 -10.50 4.38
C GLU A 290 -11.55 -9.88 5.78
N GLY A 291 -12.51 -10.30 6.62
CA GLY A 291 -12.69 -9.76 7.98
C GLY A 291 -13.30 -8.35 8.02
N LEU A 292 -13.93 -7.91 6.94
CA LEU A 292 -14.71 -6.68 6.92
C LEU A 292 -16.07 -6.93 7.56
N ASP A 293 -16.30 -6.29 8.71
CA ASP A 293 -17.49 -6.46 9.52
C ASP A 293 -17.93 -5.14 10.20
N GLU A 294 -18.91 -5.23 11.08
CA GLU A 294 -19.45 -4.11 11.87
C GLU A 294 -18.40 -3.36 12.71
N SER A 295 -17.21 -3.92 12.89
CA SER A 295 -16.10 -3.20 13.52
C SER A 295 -15.53 -2.09 12.61
N GLN A 296 -15.86 -2.09 11.31
CA GLN A 296 -15.45 -1.11 10.31
C GLN A 296 -16.68 -0.57 9.54
N PRO A 297 -17.63 0.07 10.22
CA PRO A 297 -18.99 0.30 9.69
C PRO A 297 -19.01 1.23 8.47
N GLU A 298 -18.13 2.21 8.39
CA GLU A 298 -18.07 3.12 7.22
C GLU A 298 -17.59 2.37 5.97
N ILE A 299 -16.53 1.58 6.09
CA ILE A 299 -15.97 0.80 4.98
C ILE A 299 -16.97 -0.29 4.56
N LEU A 300 -17.59 -0.98 5.52
CA LEU A 300 -18.60 -2.02 5.27
C LEU A 300 -19.76 -1.45 4.45
N ARG A 301 -20.39 -0.36 4.93
CA ARG A 301 -21.47 0.30 4.19
C ARG A 301 -21.07 0.75 2.79
N ALA A 302 -19.85 1.26 2.64
CA ALA A 302 -19.34 1.68 1.35
C ALA A 302 -19.11 0.49 0.40
N ALA A 303 -18.62 -0.65 0.92
CA ALA A 303 -18.43 -1.88 0.14
C ALA A 303 -19.75 -2.55 -0.26
N GLU A 304 -20.80 -2.40 0.55
CA GLU A 304 -22.16 -2.86 0.25
C GLU A 304 -22.98 -1.88 -0.62
N SER A 305 -22.41 -0.73 -1.00
CA SER A 305 -23.11 0.27 -1.78
C SER A 305 -23.20 -0.09 -3.26
N ARG A 306 -24.18 0.52 -3.99
CA ARG A 306 -24.34 0.36 -5.44
C ARG A 306 -23.14 0.83 -6.27
N ASP A 307 -22.32 1.72 -5.70
CA ASP A 307 -21.21 2.37 -6.37
C ASP A 307 -19.88 1.64 -6.08
N ALA A 308 -19.92 0.47 -5.45
CA ALA A 308 -18.73 -0.35 -5.22
C ALA A 308 -18.40 -1.25 -6.43
N PHE A 309 -17.12 -1.59 -6.57
CA PHE A 309 -16.66 -2.69 -7.39
C PHE A 309 -16.05 -3.78 -6.49
N LEU A 310 -16.51 -5.01 -6.64
CA LEU A 310 -16.13 -6.15 -5.82
C LEU A 310 -15.29 -7.11 -6.65
N GLU A 311 -14.05 -7.36 -6.23
CA GLU A 311 -13.13 -8.28 -6.90
C GLU A 311 -12.83 -9.47 -6.00
N ASN A 312 -13.05 -10.68 -6.52
CA ASN A 312 -12.84 -11.93 -5.78
C ASN A 312 -13.67 -12.04 -4.48
N VAL A 313 -14.84 -11.44 -4.44
CA VAL A 313 -15.76 -11.51 -3.31
C VAL A 313 -16.83 -12.56 -3.61
N ALA A 314 -17.14 -13.40 -2.64
CA ALA A 314 -18.25 -14.35 -2.75
C ALA A 314 -19.58 -13.59 -2.87
N ILE A 315 -20.38 -13.99 -3.86
CA ILE A 315 -21.71 -13.43 -4.07
C ILE A 315 -22.73 -14.55 -3.82
N THR A 316 -23.66 -14.33 -2.89
CA THR A 316 -24.75 -15.27 -2.60
C THR A 316 -25.65 -15.41 -3.82
N LYS A 317 -26.37 -16.54 -3.91
CA LYS A 317 -27.42 -16.73 -4.92
C LYS A 317 -28.76 -16.47 -4.26
N TYR A 318 -29.55 -15.56 -4.83
CA TYR A 318 -30.91 -15.23 -4.40
C TYR A 318 -31.07 -14.88 -2.91
N PRO A 319 -30.80 -13.65 -2.48
CA PRO A 319 -30.40 -12.50 -3.31
C PRO A 319 -28.93 -12.49 -3.68
N TYR A 320 -28.56 -11.84 -4.76
CA TYR A 320 -27.15 -11.62 -5.16
C TYR A 320 -26.52 -10.55 -4.27
N MET A 321 -26.02 -10.96 -3.12
CA MET A 321 -25.39 -10.06 -2.13
C MET A 321 -23.93 -10.46 -1.88
N PRO A 322 -23.04 -9.51 -1.57
CA PRO A 322 -21.67 -9.85 -1.16
C PRO A 322 -21.67 -10.57 0.19
N ASP A 323 -20.81 -11.57 0.30
CA ASP A 323 -20.52 -12.27 1.55
C ASP A 323 -19.02 -12.14 1.85
N PHE A 324 -18.68 -11.20 2.72
CA PHE A 324 -17.29 -10.92 3.09
C PHE A 324 -16.71 -11.94 4.09
N ASN A 325 -17.54 -12.82 4.64
CA ASN A 325 -17.12 -13.87 5.55
C ASN A 325 -16.78 -15.18 4.83
N ASP A 326 -17.25 -15.35 3.60
CA ASP A 326 -16.94 -16.54 2.79
C ASP A 326 -15.56 -16.43 2.12
N ILE A 327 -14.53 -16.85 2.85
CA ILE A 327 -13.14 -16.86 2.37
C ILE A 327 -12.82 -18.05 1.46
N ARG A 328 -13.76 -19.00 1.25
CA ARG A 328 -13.54 -20.20 0.41
C ARG A 328 -13.25 -19.85 -1.04
N LYS A 329 -13.78 -18.73 -1.51
CA LYS A 329 -13.57 -18.29 -2.88
C LYS A 329 -12.15 -17.80 -3.07
N THR A 330 -11.70 -16.91 -2.21
CA THR A 330 -10.31 -16.43 -2.18
C THR A 330 -10.04 -15.64 -0.90
N GLY A 331 -8.84 -15.77 -0.35
CA GLY A 331 -8.33 -14.87 0.69
C GLY A 331 -7.87 -13.51 0.14
N ASN A 332 -8.06 -13.24 -1.15
CA ASN A 332 -7.68 -11.99 -1.83
C ASN A 332 -8.88 -11.15 -2.29
N GLY A 333 -10.00 -11.23 -1.57
CA GLY A 333 -11.17 -10.38 -1.82
C GLY A 333 -10.85 -8.90 -1.65
N ARG A 334 -11.34 -8.08 -2.58
CA ARG A 334 -11.16 -6.62 -2.59
C ARG A 334 -12.46 -5.90 -2.92
N ALA A 335 -12.60 -4.69 -2.40
CA ALA A 335 -13.63 -3.77 -2.84
C ALA A 335 -13.00 -2.42 -3.21
N VAL A 336 -13.37 -1.86 -4.35
CA VAL A 336 -13.21 -0.43 -4.60
C VAL A 336 -14.42 0.26 -4.00
N VAL A 337 -14.17 1.12 -3.02
CA VAL A 337 -15.19 1.95 -2.37
C VAL A 337 -14.93 3.41 -2.67
N THR A 338 -15.95 4.18 -3.02
CA THR A 338 -15.78 5.58 -3.39
C THR A 338 -15.58 6.46 -2.17
N ARG A 339 -14.75 7.50 -2.29
CA ARG A 339 -14.49 8.47 -1.21
C ARG A 339 -15.76 9.20 -0.78
N GLU A 340 -16.70 9.43 -1.68
CA GLU A 340 -17.99 10.07 -1.38
C GLU A 340 -18.86 9.29 -0.37
N LYS A 341 -18.61 7.98 -0.23
CA LYS A 341 -19.30 7.12 0.75
C LYS A 341 -18.58 7.07 2.10
N LEU A 342 -17.44 7.72 2.23
CA LEU A 342 -16.63 7.76 3.44
C LEU A 342 -16.67 9.17 4.03
N GLU A 343 -17.40 9.33 5.13
CA GLU A 343 -17.54 10.63 5.80
C GLU A 343 -16.20 11.21 6.29
N ILE A 344 -15.21 10.33 6.50
CA ILE A 344 -13.87 10.72 6.94
C ILE A 344 -12.98 11.17 5.78
N ALA A 345 -13.38 10.99 4.53
CA ALA A 345 -12.54 11.33 3.39
C ALA A 345 -12.32 12.85 3.28
N SER A 346 -11.07 13.26 3.26
CA SER A 346 -10.69 14.67 3.01
C SER A 346 -11.08 15.08 1.59
N PRO A 347 -11.51 16.32 1.36
CA PRO A 347 -11.73 16.83 0.00
C PRO A 347 -10.43 16.95 -0.81
N GLY A 348 -9.27 16.99 -0.15
CA GLY A 348 -7.96 17.10 -0.77
C GLY A 348 -7.08 15.86 -0.56
N LEU A 349 -6.12 15.66 -1.46
CA LEU A 349 -5.15 14.55 -1.43
C LEU A 349 -3.77 14.94 -0.93
N ARG A 350 -3.57 16.19 -0.47
CA ARG A 350 -2.24 16.71 -0.13
C ARG A 350 -2.16 17.21 1.29
N ALA A 351 -0.96 17.11 1.81
CA ALA A 351 -0.53 17.83 3.01
C ALA A 351 0.81 18.51 2.72
N ASP A 352 0.91 19.78 3.09
CA ASP A 352 2.12 20.58 2.87
C ASP A 352 3.30 20.04 3.70
N ARG A 353 2.98 19.38 4.83
CA ARG A 353 3.98 18.77 5.69
C ARG A 353 3.38 17.65 6.54
N LEU A 354 4.14 16.56 6.68
CA LEU A 354 3.86 15.54 7.70
C LEU A 354 4.42 15.98 9.07
N ASN A 355 3.63 15.79 10.13
CA ASN A 355 4.08 15.95 11.51
C ASN A 355 4.73 14.67 12.03
N CYS A 356 4.18 13.51 11.65
CA CYS A 356 4.75 12.22 12.04
C CYS A 356 4.50 11.11 11.02
N ILE A 357 5.35 10.10 11.09
CA ILE A 357 5.20 8.82 10.39
C ILE A 357 5.08 7.72 11.44
N VAL A 358 4.03 6.90 11.33
CA VAL A 358 3.84 5.71 12.15
C VAL A 358 4.02 4.49 11.26
N MET A 359 5.04 3.70 11.55
CA MET A 359 5.35 2.45 10.86
C MET A 359 4.67 1.30 11.60
N LEU A 360 3.87 0.50 10.90
CA LEU A 360 3.16 -0.62 11.51
C LEU A 360 3.96 -1.91 11.42
N THR A 361 3.98 -2.66 12.51
CA THR A 361 4.57 -4.01 12.58
C THR A 361 3.58 -4.99 13.22
N ARG A 362 3.85 -6.28 13.03
CA ARG A 362 3.27 -7.39 13.80
C ARG A 362 4.44 -8.21 14.35
N ASN A 363 4.90 -7.85 15.52
CA ASN A 363 6.05 -8.47 16.16
C ASN A 363 5.79 -8.61 17.67
N PRO A 364 5.62 -9.82 18.21
CA PRO A 364 5.34 -10.02 19.64
C PRO A 364 6.46 -9.53 20.57
N LEU A 365 7.66 -9.30 20.03
CA LEU A 365 8.78 -8.71 20.77
C LEU A 365 8.72 -7.17 20.80
N ALA A 366 7.92 -6.54 19.95
CA ALA A 366 7.82 -5.08 19.90
C ALA A 366 6.75 -4.55 20.85
N ASN A 367 7.01 -3.38 21.45
CA ASN A 367 6.02 -2.65 22.25
C ASN A 367 4.83 -2.23 21.40
N VAL A 368 3.68 -1.94 22.03
CA VAL A 368 2.49 -1.42 21.30
C VAL A 368 2.85 -0.16 20.53
N ILE A 369 3.74 0.68 21.10
CA ILE A 369 4.32 1.81 20.38
C ILE A 369 5.74 2.08 20.88
N SER A 370 6.63 2.46 19.97
CA SER A 370 7.98 2.94 20.30
C SER A 370 8.30 4.20 19.51
N LYS A 371 9.04 5.13 20.10
CA LYS A 371 9.56 6.31 19.43
C LYS A 371 10.87 5.96 18.73
N LEU A 372 11.06 6.50 17.53
CA LEU A 372 12.23 6.25 16.69
C LEU A 372 13.00 7.56 16.43
N THR A 373 14.34 7.46 16.36
CA THR A 373 15.14 8.49 15.70
C THR A 373 15.03 8.34 14.17
N PRO A 374 15.47 9.32 13.37
CA PRO A 374 15.52 9.17 11.91
C PRO A 374 16.34 7.96 11.45
N GLU A 375 17.46 7.67 12.14
CA GLU A 375 18.32 6.52 11.87
C GLU A 375 17.57 5.20 12.15
N GLN A 376 16.93 5.11 13.32
CA GLN A 376 16.12 3.95 13.70
C GLN A 376 14.93 3.73 12.75
N ALA A 377 14.25 4.81 12.36
CA ALA A 377 13.16 4.73 11.39
C ALA A 377 13.65 4.22 10.02
N THR A 378 14.84 4.65 9.59
CA THR A 378 15.46 4.18 8.36
C THR A 378 15.83 2.70 8.44
N MET A 379 16.35 2.23 9.58
CA MET A 379 16.61 0.81 9.78
C MET A 379 15.32 -0.01 9.80
N GLN A 380 14.24 0.46 10.44
CA GLN A 380 12.94 -0.21 10.39
C GLN A 380 12.37 -0.24 8.96
N PHE A 381 12.62 0.79 8.18
CA PHE A 381 12.24 0.86 6.77
C PHE A 381 13.02 -0.17 5.91
N ILE A 382 14.31 -0.37 6.20
CA ILE A 382 15.14 -1.38 5.55
C ILE A 382 14.69 -2.79 5.95
N TYR A 383 14.46 -3.06 7.24
CA TYR A 383 14.08 -4.38 7.72
C TYR A 383 12.67 -4.81 7.30
N GLY A 384 11.70 -3.91 7.32
CA GLY A 384 10.30 -4.22 7.03
C GLY A 384 9.75 -5.39 7.84
N GLU A 385 10.06 -5.44 9.14
CA GLU A 385 9.75 -6.56 10.02
C GLU A 385 8.27 -6.70 10.30
N SER A 386 7.65 -7.84 9.95
CA SER A 386 6.25 -8.13 10.24
C SER A 386 5.95 -9.62 10.11
N ILE A 387 4.76 -10.02 10.55
CA ILE A 387 4.20 -11.34 10.27
C ILE A 387 3.42 -11.29 8.96
N GLU A 388 3.68 -12.23 8.04
CA GLU A 388 2.97 -12.35 6.77
C GLU A 388 1.49 -12.65 6.99
N SER A 389 0.66 -12.08 6.13
CA SER A 389 -0.79 -12.30 6.17
C SER A 389 -1.27 -13.18 5.01
N SER A 390 -2.45 -13.78 5.17
CA SER A 390 -3.15 -14.53 4.12
C SER A 390 -3.37 -13.73 2.83
N GLY A 391 -3.46 -12.40 2.94
CA GLY A 391 -3.65 -11.51 1.80
C GLY A 391 -2.37 -11.17 1.02
N GLY A 392 -1.19 -11.50 1.55
CA GLY A 392 0.09 -11.44 0.86
C GLY A 392 0.40 -12.80 0.23
N ASN A 393 1.13 -13.65 0.95
CA ASN A 393 1.37 -15.04 0.57
C ASN A 393 0.67 -16.00 1.55
N PRO A 394 -0.45 -16.67 1.15
CA PRO A 394 -1.19 -17.57 2.04
C PRO A 394 -0.35 -18.74 2.57
N GLU A 395 0.62 -19.22 1.80
CA GLU A 395 1.49 -20.35 2.20
C GLU A 395 2.48 -19.94 3.30
N GLU A 396 2.76 -18.65 3.43
CA GLU A 396 3.65 -18.09 4.44
C GLU A 396 2.89 -17.34 5.54
N ALA A 397 1.56 -17.34 5.50
CA ALA A 397 0.75 -16.67 6.50
C ALA A 397 1.10 -17.14 7.91
N GLY A 398 1.29 -16.18 8.82
CA GLY A 398 1.73 -16.43 10.19
C GLY A 398 3.25 -16.53 10.38
N ARG A 399 4.06 -16.57 9.30
CA ARG A 399 5.52 -16.56 9.41
C ARG A 399 6.05 -15.13 9.57
N PHE A 400 7.06 -14.99 10.41
CA PHE A 400 7.79 -13.73 10.54
C PHE A 400 8.70 -13.53 9.32
N LYS A 401 8.59 -12.36 8.67
CA LYS A 401 9.42 -12.01 7.53
C LYS A 401 10.11 -10.67 7.68
N ARG A 402 11.20 -10.51 6.92
CA ARG A 402 11.91 -9.26 6.69
C ARG A 402 11.93 -8.98 5.20
N GLU A 403 11.46 -7.80 4.83
CA GLU A 403 11.38 -7.38 3.44
C GLU A 403 11.48 -5.87 3.40
N PHE A 404 12.29 -5.32 2.48
CA PHE A 404 12.33 -3.87 2.33
C PHE A 404 10.91 -3.30 2.26
N PHE A 405 10.64 -2.25 3.04
CA PHE A 405 9.29 -1.82 3.39
C PHE A 405 8.40 -1.45 2.19
N LEU A 406 9.00 -1.20 1.04
CA LEU A 406 8.31 -0.83 -0.20
C LEU A 406 8.31 -1.90 -1.29
N ASP A 407 8.99 -3.01 -1.11
CA ASP A 407 8.85 -4.11 -2.04
C ASP A 407 7.38 -4.64 -2.02
N PRO A 408 6.71 -4.78 -3.13
CA PRO A 408 7.17 -4.78 -4.53
C PRO A 408 6.86 -3.48 -5.32
N PHE A 409 6.75 -2.32 -4.71
CA PHE A 409 6.24 -1.09 -5.35
C PHE A 409 7.34 -0.14 -5.85
N MET A 410 8.59 -0.53 -5.82
CA MET A 410 9.71 0.30 -6.24
C MET A 410 10.60 -0.39 -7.27
N ALA A 411 11.40 0.40 -7.98
CA ALA A 411 12.46 -0.05 -8.87
C ALA A 411 13.80 0.60 -8.48
N GLY A 412 14.91 -0.12 -8.76
CA GLY A 412 16.26 0.39 -8.54
C GLY A 412 16.81 0.12 -7.15
N ASP A 413 17.80 0.89 -6.74
CA ASP A 413 18.57 0.67 -5.53
C ASP A 413 17.75 0.95 -4.26
N ARG A 414 17.65 -0.06 -3.36
CA ARG A 414 16.92 0.00 -2.09
C ARG A 414 17.67 0.84 -1.05
N LEU A 415 19.00 0.82 -1.09
CA LEU A 415 19.80 1.64 -0.18
C LEU A 415 19.68 3.12 -0.55
N GLU A 416 19.76 3.47 -1.84
CA GLU A 416 19.52 4.84 -2.30
C GLU A 416 18.14 5.35 -1.83
N HIS A 417 17.10 4.55 -1.98
CA HIS A 417 15.75 4.91 -1.55
C HIS A 417 15.68 5.13 -0.02
N ALA A 418 16.29 4.24 0.77
CA ALA A 418 16.37 4.39 2.22
C ALA A 418 17.15 5.65 2.62
N MET A 419 18.20 6.00 1.89
CA MET A 419 18.97 7.23 2.16
C MET A 419 18.20 8.50 1.85
N ILE A 420 17.41 8.51 0.77
CA ILE A 420 16.50 9.64 0.47
C ILE A 420 15.46 9.77 1.59
N PHE A 421 14.85 8.66 2.05
CA PHE A 421 13.93 8.65 3.19
C PHE A 421 14.58 9.26 4.44
N TYR A 422 15.78 8.82 4.80
CA TYR A 422 16.55 9.34 5.92
C TYR A 422 16.77 10.86 5.82
N GLU A 423 17.22 11.34 4.68
CA GLU A 423 17.48 12.77 4.47
C GLU A 423 16.22 13.63 4.59
N ILE A 424 15.08 13.15 4.09
CA ILE A 424 13.80 13.85 4.25
C ILE A 424 13.42 13.93 5.73
N LEU A 425 13.50 12.81 6.47
CA LEU A 425 13.18 12.79 7.89
C LEU A 425 14.03 13.78 8.68
N ARG A 426 15.35 13.77 8.43
CA ARG A 426 16.30 14.63 9.13
C ARG A 426 16.06 16.11 8.85
N LYS A 427 15.86 16.48 7.58
CA LYS A 427 15.62 17.87 7.18
C LYS A 427 14.28 18.41 7.67
N SER A 428 13.23 17.61 7.56
CA SER A 428 11.87 18.01 7.89
C SER A 428 11.53 17.84 9.38
N ARG A 429 12.40 17.25 10.19
CA ARG A 429 12.20 17.00 11.63
C ARG A 429 10.89 16.26 11.92
N ILE A 430 10.51 15.33 11.05
CA ILE A 430 9.31 14.52 11.18
C ILE A 430 9.52 13.51 12.31
N LYS A 431 8.55 13.40 13.22
CA LYS A 431 8.59 12.43 14.32
C LYS A 431 8.26 11.04 13.79
N CYS A 432 9.03 10.03 14.19
CA CYS A 432 8.84 8.65 13.73
C CYS A 432 8.50 7.73 14.89
N TYR A 433 7.59 6.77 14.62
CA TYR A 433 7.13 5.80 15.59
C TYR A 433 6.98 4.43 14.94
N LEU A 434 7.21 3.36 15.73
CA LEU A 434 6.88 1.99 15.39
C LEU A 434 5.68 1.57 16.22
N ALA A 435 4.59 1.13 15.59
CA ALA A 435 3.40 0.66 16.29
C ALA A 435 3.12 -0.80 15.97
N ASN A 436 2.98 -1.63 17.02
CA ASN A 436 2.62 -3.03 16.90
C ASN A 436 1.10 -3.20 16.90
N THR A 437 0.57 -3.77 15.83
CA THR A 437 -0.86 -4.05 15.63
C THR A 437 -1.17 -5.54 15.64
N GLY A 438 -0.20 -6.38 15.94
CA GLY A 438 -0.31 -7.84 16.00
C GLY A 438 -0.57 -8.36 17.40
N THR A 439 0.37 -9.13 17.88
CA THR A 439 0.41 -9.69 19.24
C THR A 439 1.60 -9.13 20.02
N ILE A 440 1.56 -9.24 21.35
CA ILE A 440 2.61 -8.76 22.24
C ILE A 440 2.87 -9.79 23.36
N GLY A 441 4.12 -9.93 23.75
CA GLY A 441 4.52 -10.72 24.91
C GLY A 441 4.60 -12.22 24.65
N GLN A 442 4.86 -12.95 25.71
CA GLN A 442 5.08 -14.41 25.72
C GLN A 442 3.87 -15.19 25.21
N ASP A 443 2.68 -14.82 25.69
CA ASP A 443 1.43 -15.49 25.37
C ASP A 443 0.78 -14.97 24.08
N GLU A 444 1.51 -14.14 23.34
CA GLU A 444 1.08 -13.51 22.08
C GLU A 444 -0.31 -12.85 22.22
N GLN A 445 -0.48 -12.10 23.31
CA GLN A 445 -1.71 -11.37 23.57
C GLN A 445 -2.02 -10.39 22.43
N LYS A 446 -3.24 -10.46 21.88
CA LYS A 446 -3.65 -9.60 20.76
C LYS A 446 -3.70 -8.12 21.18
N VAL A 447 -3.00 -7.26 20.42
CA VAL A 447 -3.16 -5.81 20.51
C VAL A 447 -4.49 -5.43 19.87
N THR A 448 -5.43 -4.99 20.70
CA THR A 448 -6.79 -4.68 20.24
C THR A 448 -6.84 -3.35 19.50
N LEU A 449 -7.80 -3.21 18.58
CA LEU A 449 -8.06 -1.93 17.90
C LEU A 449 -8.32 -0.79 18.89
N ARG A 450 -9.06 -1.07 19.97
CA ARG A 450 -9.33 -0.09 21.05
C ARG A 450 -8.03 0.39 21.70
N GLN A 451 -7.10 -0.51 22.00
CA GLN A 451 -5.79 -0.18 22.58
C GLN A 451 -4.95 0.65 21.60
N SER A 452 -4.89 0.25 20.32
CA SER A 452 -4.18 1.01 19.28
C SER A 452 -4.75 2.44 19.15
N LEU A 453 -6.06 2.61 19.05
CA LEU A 453 -6.70 3.92 18.92
C LEU A 453 -6.51 4.80 20.17
N ALA A 454 -6.54 4.21 21.38
CA ALA A 454 -6.23 4.93 22.61
C ALA A 454 -4.78 5.44 22.60
N THR A 455 -3.84 4.59 22.18
CA THR A 455 -2.42 4.93 22.05
C THR A 455 -2.21 6.03 21.00
N TYR A 456 -2.85 5.93 19.82
CA TYR A 456 -2.77 6.98 18.80
C TYR A 456 -3.34 8.31 19.28
N ASN A 457 -4.44 8.28 20.02
CA ASN A 457 -5.04 9.50 20.57
C ASN A 457 -4.08 10.25 21.51
N ASP A 458 -3.39 9.50 22.40
CA ASP A 458 -2.38 10.09 23.28
C ASP A 458 -1.12 10.53 22.53
N LEU A 459 -0.71 9.76 21.52
CA LEU A 459 0.43 10.10 20.67
C LEU A 459 0.24 11.44 19.95
N LEU A 460 -0.88 11.59 19.25
CA LEU A 460 -1.16 12.78 18.44
C LEU A 460 -1.42 14.03 19.28
N ARG A 461 -1.83 13.87 20.54
CA ARG A 461 -1.98 14.98 21.49
C ARG A 461 -0.70 15.27 22.29
N TYR A 462 0.43 14.60 21.93
CA TYR A 462 1.71 14.71 22.62
C TYR A 462 1.66 14.35 24.12
N GLN A 463 0.73 13.47 24.50
CA GLN A 463 0.51 13.01 25.87
C GLN A 463 1.30 11.75 26.21
N LEU A 464 1.87 11.06 25.21
CA LEU A 464 2.80 9.97 25.43
C LEU A 464 4.17 10.51 25.83
N ARG A 465 4.77 9.90 26.87
CA ARG A 465 6.18 10.08 27.20
C ARG A 465 6.92 8.78 27.00
N PHE A 466 8.16 8.86 26.54
CA PHE A 466 8.98 7.71 26.21
C PHE A 466 10.20 7.64 27.12
N SER A 467 10.72 6.41 27.31
CA SER A 467 11.93 6.13 28.11
C SER A 467 13.14 6.89 27.57
N TYR A 468 14.09 7.20 28.47
CA TYR A 468 15.42 7.66 28.06
C TYR A 468 16.27 6.51 27.56
N GLU A 469 16.23 5.37 28.28
CA GLU A 469 16.94 4.16 27.90
C GLU A 469 16.12 3.36 26.91
N PRO A 470 16.74 2.81 25.85
CA PRO A 470 16.06 1.95 24.92
C PRO A 470 15.80 0.56 25.52
N ASP A 471 14.83 -0.15 24.94
CA ASP A 471 14.59 -1.57 25.23
C ASP A 471 15.60 -2.49 24.51
N TYR A 472 15.37 -3.81 24.62
CA TYR A 472 16.22 -4.82 23.96
C TYR A 472 16.20 -4.77 22.41
N LEU A 473 15.20 -4.09 21.80
CA LEU A 473 15.21 -3.82 20.37
C LEU A 473 15.92 -2.50 20.01
N GLY A 474 16.47 -1.81 21.00
CA GLY A 474 17.10 -0.51 20.84
C GLY A 474 16.11 0.64 20.69
N LEU A 475 14.85 0.48 21.10
CA LEU A 475 13.78 1.43 20.87
C LEU A 475 13.24 2.03 22.16
N HIS A 476 12.87 3.32 22.12
CA HIS A 476 12.29 4.00 23.25
C HIS A 476 10.81 3.65 23.44
N TYR A 477 10.47 3.02 24.56
CA TYR A 477 9.14 2.54 24.90
C TYR A 477 8.33 3.56 25.73
N PRO A 478 6.99 3.48 25.76
CA PRO A 478 6.16 4.42 26.51
C PRO A 478 6.32 4.23 28.02
N ILE A 479 6.50 5.34 28.75
CA ILE A 479 6.55 5.37 30.23
C ILE A 479 5.36 6.12 30.84
N LYS A 480 4.56 6.83 30.00
CA LYS A 480 3.30 7.45 30.38
C LYS A 480 2.31 7.36 29.22
N CYS A 481 1.10 6.91 29.51
CA CYS A 481 -0.05 6.89 28.62
C CYS A 481 -1.31 7.14 29.45
N ASP A 482 -2.16 8.05 29.03
CA ASP A 482 -3.34 8.45 29.81
C ASP A 482 -4.59 7.58 29.48
N ARG A 483 -4.67 7.02 28.26
CA ARG A 483 -5.85 6.31 27.75
C ARG A 483 -5.70 4.81 27.58
N ALA A 484 -4.49 4.28 27.64
CA ALA A 484 -4.21 2.85 27.53
C ALA A 484 -3.49 2.34 28.77
N ASN A 485 -3.65 1.05 29.09
CA ASN A 485 -2.93 0.41 30.19
C ASN A 485 -1.47 0.24 29.80
N LEU A 486 -0.58 0.93 30.49
CA LEU A 486 0.86 0.95 30.22
C LEU A 486 1.49 -0.45 30.34
N ASP A 487 1.05 -1.25 31.33
CA ASP A 487 1.61 -2.59 31.56
C ASP A 487 1.35 -3.55 30.39
N LEU A 488 0.27 -3.33 29.64
CA LEU A 488 -0.07 -4.10 28.44
C LEU A 488 0.57 -3.54 27.16
N MET A 489 1.39 -2.48 27.28
CA MET A 489 2.02 -1.81 26.13
C MET A 489 3.51 -2.15 25.98
N ILE A 490 4.14 -2.73 27.02
CA ILE A 490 5.57 -2.90 27.10
C ILE A 490 5.92 -4.38 27.01
N ALA A 491 6.51 -4.78 25.89
CA ALA A 491 6.72 -6.20 25.56
C ALA A 491 7.57 -6.94 26.60
N HIS A 492 8.67 -6.35 27.09
CA HIS A 492 9.54 -7.03 28.06
C HIS A 492 8.86 -7.34 29.41
N ARG A 493 7.85 -6.58 29.80
CA ARG A 493 7.03 -6.86 31.02
C ARG A 493 6.09 -8.06 30.84
N LEU A 494 5.79 -8.39 29.58
CA LEU A 494 4.90 -9.50 29.20
C LEU A 494 5.66 -10.79 28.85
N PHE A 495 6.95 -10.88 29.21
CA PHE A 495 7.78 -12.08 29.11
C PHE A 495 8.29 -12.50 30.49
N PRO A 496 7.48 -13.18 31.31
CA PRO A 496 7.90 -13.68 32.62
C PRO A 496 8.99 -14.76 32.52
N ASP A 497 8.97 -15.60 31.48
CA ASP A 497 10.02 -16.57 31.19
C ASP A 497 11.19 -15.90 30.46
N ARG A 498 12.25 -15.60 31.21
CA ARG A 498 13.44 -14.92 30.70
C ARG A 498 14.27 -15.79 29.75
N GLU A 499 14.31 -17.09 29.96
CA GLU A 499 15.03 -18.01 29.06
C GLU A 499 14.32 -18.10 27.70
N LEU A 500 12.99 -18.16 27.69
CA LEU A 500 12.21 -18.10 26.46
C LEU A 500 12.42 -16.77 25.72
N LEU A 501 12.40 -15.64 26.44
CA LEU A 501 12.69 -14.33 25.86
C LEU A 501 14.07 -14.31 25.21
N LYS A 502 15.10 -14.78 25.94
CA LYS A 502 16.48 -14.87 25.47
C LYS A 502 16.58 -15.71 24.18
N LYS A 503 15.91 -16.85 24.14
CA LYS A 503 15.86 -17.71 22.95
C LYS A 503 15.20 -16.96 21.76
N LYS A 504 14.02 -16.36 21.98
CA LYS A 504 13.31 -15.61 20.91
C LYS A 504 14.16 -14.44 20.41
N LEU A 505 14.84 -13.71 21.27
CA LEU A 505 15.74 -12.60 20.89
C LEU A 505 16.95 -13.10 20.09
N THR A 506 17.56 -14.22 20.51
CA THR A 506 18.68 -14.83 19.78
C THR A 506 18.29 -15.17 18.34
N ASP A 507 17.15 -15.81 18.15
CA ASP A 507 16.65 -16.16 16.81
C ASP A 507 16.28 -14.91 15.99
N PHE A 508 15.68 -13.91 16.63
CA PHE A 508 15.31 -12.65 16.01
C PHE A 508 16.54 -11.88 15.49
N PHE A 509 17.58 -11.74 16.32
CA PHE A 509 18.79 -11.02 15.91
C PHE A 509 19.65 -11.79 14.91
N ARG A 510 19.69 -13.12 14.99
CA ARG A 510 20.31 -13.93 13.94
C ARG A 510 19.66 -13.67 12.58
N GLY A 511 18.34 -13.57 12.56
CA GLY A 511 17.61 -13.21 11.34
C GLY A 511 17.89 -11.79 10.85
N ARG A 512 18.08 -10.81 11.75
CA ARG A 512 18.50 -9.44 11.38
C ARG A 512 19.90 -9.43 10.76
N GLU A 513 20.85 -10.12 11.38
CA GLU A 513 22.23 -10.20 10.87
C GLU A 513 22.27 -10.81 9.46
N GLN A 514 21.60 -11.96 9.26
CA GLN A 514 21.52 -12.60 7.94
C GLN A 514 20.87 -11.69 6.88
N PHE A 515 19.81 -10.99 7.26
CA PHE A 515 19.14 -10.05 6.35
C PHE A 515 20.06 -8.88 5.97
N LEU A 516 20.78 -8.29 6.95
CA LEU A 516 21.71 -7.20 6.70
C LEU A 516 22.87 -7.61 5.80
N GLU A 517 23.46 -8.79 6.04
CA GLU A 517 24.51 -9.32 5.17
C GLU A 517 24.05 -9.46 3.73
N ALA A 518 22.87 -10.02 3.53
CA ALA A 518 22.27 -10.16 2.20
C ALA A 518 21.94 -8.80 1.56
N PHE A 519 21.37 -7.87 2.33
CA PHE A 519 21.02 -6.53 1.86
C PHE A 519 22.26 -5.73 1.48
N GLU A 520 23.28 -5.66 2.38
CA GLU A 520 24.53 -4.96 2.13
C GLU A 520 25.35 -5.60 1.02
N GLY A 521 25.31 -6.92 0.87
CA GLY A 521 25.94 -7.65 -0.24
C GLY A 521 25.35 -7.29 -1.59
N LYS A 522 24.07 -6.92 -1.64
CA LYS A 522 23.36 -6.58 -2.88
C LYS A 522 23.38 -5.08 -3.20
N TYR A 523 23.19 -4.23 -2.19
CA TYR A 523 22.93 -2.80 -2.38
C TYR A 523 24.04 -1.88 -1.85
N GLY A 524 25.06 -2.44 -1.20
CA GLY A 524 26.15 -1.67 -0.60
C GLY A 524 26.00 -1.45 0.90
N LYS A 525 27.03 -0.89 1.50
CA LYS A 525 27.12 -0.71 2.97
C LYS A 525 26.21 0.40 3.46
N ILE A 526 25.39 0.09 4.46
CA ILE A 526 24.60 1.07 5.19
C ILE A 526 25.55 1.98 5.99
N PRO A 527 25.37 3.31 6.01
CA PRO A 527 26.15 4.21 6.86
C PRO A 527 26.15 3.77 8.32
N GLU A 528 27.30 3.76 8.97
CA GLU A 528 27.50 3.21 10.33
C GLU A 528 26.53 3.80 11.35
N ALA A 529 26.33 5.12 11.35
CA ALA A 529 25.40 5.78 12.26
C ALA A 529 23.95 5.29 12.14
N ILE A 530 23.52 4.88 10.94
CA ILE A 530 22.19 4.30 10.70
C ILE A 530 22.19 2.83 11.11
N ARG A 531 23.19 2.07 10.67
CA ARG A 531 23.32 0.65 10.90
C ARG A 531 23.36 0.30 12.40
N GLU A 532 24.10 1.07 13.19
CA GLU A 532 24.29 0.87 14.64
C GLU A 532 23.16 1.51 15.49
N SER A 533 22.19 2.17 14.85
CA SER A 533 21.10 2.83 15.59
C SER A 533 20.11 1.85 16.25
N VAL A 534 20.09 0.60 15.80
CA VAL A 534 19.32 -0.50 16.40
C VAL A 534 20.20 -1.76 16.48
N PRO A 535 20.07 -2.58 17.52
CA PRO A 535 20.80 -3.84 17.63
C PRO A 535 20.48 -4.77 16.46
N TYR A 536 21.49 -5.39 15.90
CA TYR A 536 21.36 -6.40 14.84
C TYR A 536 22.10 -7.71 15.17
N ARG A 537 22.82 -7.76 16.31
CA ARG A 537 23.50 -8.94 16.85
C ARG A 537 23.12 -9.18 18.30
N TYR A 538 23.05 -10.44 18.67
CA TYR A 538 22.74 -10.83 20.05
C TYR A 538 23.78 -10.32 21.08
N ARG A 539 25.04 -10.14 20.67
CA ARG A 539 26.11 -9.65 21.55
C ARG A 539 25.88 -8.22 22.04
N ASP A 540 25.17 -7.43 21.27
CA ASP A 540 24.84 -6.04 21.61
C ASP A 540 23.81 -5.93 22.75
N ILE A 541 23.20 -7.07 23.12
CA ILE A 541 22.18 -7.15 24.18
C ILE A 541 22.78 -7.47 25.55
N ASN A 542 23.97 -8.08 25.62
CA ASN A 542 24.58 -8.43 26.88
C ASN A 542 24.91 -7.20 27.75
N ASP A 543 25.09 -6.02 27.15
CA ASP A 543 25.16 -4.74 27.87
C ASP A 543 23.76 -4.25 28.32
N SER A 544 22.69 -4.74 27.70
CA SER A 544 21.29 -4.44 28.07
C SER A 544 20.76 -5.32 29.21
N GLU A 545 21.48 -6.35 29.64
CA GLU A 545 21.12 -7.12 30.86
C GLU A 545 21.07 -6.23 32.11
N ARG A 546 21.74 -5.07 32.10
CA ARG A 546 21.57 -4.02 33.11
C ARG A 546 20.17 -3.42 33.14
N ILE A 547 19.50 -3.33 31.97
CA ILE A 547 18.17 -2.70 31.81
C ILE A 547 17.06 -3.68 32.20
N MET A 548 17.31 -4.99 32.21
CA MET A 548 16.31 -6.01 32.58
C MET A 548 16.36 -6.37 34.09
N ALA A 549 17.25 -5.78 34.84
CA ALA A 549 17.43 -6.02 36.29
C ALA A 549 16.72 -4.98 37.18
N GLU A 550 16.21 -3.89 36.60
CA GLU A 550 15.39 -2.87 37.24
C GLU A 550 13.92 -2.96 36.73
#